data_631279287742cbd85126314282e73488
#
_entry.id   631279287742cbd85126314282e73488
#
_cell.length_a   1.000
_cell.length_b   1.000
_cell.length_c   1.000
_cell.angle_alpha   90.00
_cell.angle_beta   90.00
_cell.angle_gamma   90.00
#
_symmetry.space_group_name_H-M   'P 1'
#
loop_
_entity.id
_entity.type
_entity.pdbx_description
1 polymer ?
#
loop_
_entity_poly.entity_id
_entity_poly.type
_entity_poly.pdbx_seq_one_letter_code
_entity_poly.pdbx_strand_id
1 'polypeptide(L)'
;RLRALGYDVTLLERLNTLGGRAQVFERGGYRHDAGPTVITAPFLFDELFELFDEKLTDHLEFVPLDPYYRFHFADGSQFDYRASIEDTLTEIRRFSNDDADGYLKLLDQSKKVYDVAFKRLVHRPFTRIWDMAKQVPALIILKCYKTVSQMVNSHLKHPLIRQAFSIHPLLVGGNPFKTTAIYSLIHYLERRWCVFFCMGGT
;
A
#
# COMPACT_ATOMS: atom_id res chain seq x y z
N ARG A 1 -19.59 7.82 6.53
CA ARG A 1 -20.47 6.66 6.28
C ARG A 1 -21.67 6.62 7.24
N LEU A 2 -21.49 6.71 8.56
CA LEU A 2 -22.61 6.70 9.50
C LEU A 2 -23.59 7.85 9.24
N ARG A 3 -23.08 9.07 8.98
CA ARG A 3 -23.93 10.23 8.63
C ARG A 3 -24.71 10.00 7.33
N ALA A 4 -24.08 9.42 6.30
CA ALA A 4 -24.76 9.07 5.05
C ALA A 4 -25.87 8.02 5.24
N LEU A 5 -25.78 7.20 6.30
CA LEU A 5 -26.81 6.25 6.70
C LEU A 5 -27.93 6.88 7.56
N GLY A 6 -27.90 8.21 7.79
CA GLY A 6 -28.90 8.93 8.53
C GLY A 6 -28.71 8.97 10.05
N TYR A 7 -27.58 8.43 10.57
CA TYR A 7 -27.29 8.52 12.00
C TYR A 7 -26.92 9.94 12.41
N ASP A 8 -27.32 10.34 13.60
CA ASP A 8 -26.75 11.53 14.25
C ASP A 8 -25.36 11.19 14.78
N VAL A 9 -24.36 11.97 14.34
CA VAL A 9 -22.94 11.65 14.59
C VAL A 9 -22.26 12.84 15.26
N THR A 10 -21.70 12.61 16.45
CA THR A 10 -20.83 13.54 17.13
C THR A 10 -19.38 13.08 17.02
N LEU A 11 -18.52 13.91 16.42
CA LEU A 11 -17.08 13.67 16.31
C LEU A 11 -16.36 14.39 17.45
N LEU A 12 -15.63 13.64 18.27
CA LEU A 12 -14.81 14.18 19.36
C LEU A 12 -13.33 14.08 18.96
N GLU A 13 -12.65 15.22 18.89
CA GLU A 13 -11.22 15.32 18.61
C GLU A 13 -10.52 15.99 19.80
N ARG A 14 -9.41 15.41 20.25
CA ARG A 14 -8.61 15.92 21.37
C ARG A 14 -7.67 17.05 20.94
N LEU A 15 -7.21 17.02 19.69
CA LEU A 15 -6.27 17.99 19.14
C LEU A 15 -7.01 19.21 18.56
N ASN A 16 -6.30 20.29 18.35
CA ASN A 16 -6.86 21.52 17.77
C ASN A 16 -7.16 21.38 16.26
N THR A 17 -6.65 20.33 15.62
CA THR A 17 -6.82 20.05 14.19
C THR A 17 -7.34 18.63 13.99
N LEU A 18 -8.16 18.44 12.96
CA LEU A 18 -8.62 17.12 12.53
C LEU A 18 -7.48 16.37 11.83
N GLY A 19 -7.66 15.06 11.64
CA GLY A 19 -6.75 14.23 10.85
C GLY A 19 -6.01 13.16 11.65
N GLY A 20 -5.87 13.31 12.97
CA GLY A 20 -5.22 12.33 13.83
C GLY A 20 -3.81 11.98 13.33
N ARG A 21 -3.59 10.75 12.86
CA ARG A 21 -2.30 10.29 12.33
C ARG A 21 -1.98 10.80 10.91
N ALA A 22 -2.93 11.42 10.23
CA ALA A 22 -2.77 12.06 8.92
C ALA A 22 -2.82 13.60 9.02
N GLN A 23 -2.53 14.15 10.18
CA GLN A 23 -2.49 15.60 10.40
C GLN A 23 -1.24 16.24 9.78
N VAL A 24 -1.29 17.57 9.62
CA VAL A 24 -0.16 18.39 9.16
C VAL A 24 0.42 19.16 10.33
N PHE A 25 1.74 19.26 10.40
CA PHE A 25 2.45 20.14 11.34
C PHE A 25 2.97 21.37 10.64
N GLU A 26 2.76 22.52 11.23
CA GLU A 26 3.35 23.78 10.79
C GLU A 26 4.43 24.23 11.78
N ARG A 27 5.65 24.41 11.28
CA ARG A 27 6.78 24.89 12.09
C ARG A 27 7.70 25.79 11.27
N GLY A 28 7.97 26.99 11.77
CA GLY A 28 8.88 27.92 11.12
C GLY A 28 8.49 28.35 9.71
N GLY A 29 7.18 28.37 9.39
CA GLY A 29 6.65 28.68 8.07
C GLY A 29 6.65 27.50 7.10
N TYR A 30 7.04 26.30 7.53
CA TYR A 30 7.00 25.08 6.75
C TYR A 30 5.86 24.18 7.19
N ARG A 31 5.22 23.52 6.22
CA ARG A 31 4.19 22.50 6.44
C ARG A 31 4.80 21.12 6.26
N HIS A 32 4.50 20.22 7.19
CA HIS A 32 5.02 18.84 7.19
C HIS A 32 3.85 17.85 7.38
N ASP A 33 3.66 16.97 6.43
CA ASP A 33 2.70 15.86 6.57
C ASP A 33 3.20 14.90 7.64
N ALA A 34 2.33 14.57 8.60
CA ALA A 34 2.68 13.75 9.75
C ALA A 34 2.40 12.26 9.54
N GLY A 35 1.83 11.90 8.41
CA GLY A 35 1.34 10.56 8.14
C GLY A 35 1.58 10.09 6.72
N PRO A 36 0.59 9.47 6.10
CA PRO A 36 0.71 8.95 4.74
C PRO A 36 0.88 10.10 3.74
N THR A 37 1.89 9.96 2.87
CA THR A 37 2.18 10.94 1.81
C THR A 37 1.88 10.39 0.42
N VAL A 38 1.58 9.10 0.31
CA VAL A 38 1.25 8.42 -0.94
C VAL A 38 -0.11 7.74 -0.85
N ILE A 39 -0.87 7.82 -1.94
CA ILE A 39 -2.19 7.23 -2.07
C ILE A 39 -2.12 6.05 -3.04
N THR A 40 -2.48 4.85 -2.57
CA THR A 40 -2.42 3.60 -3.35
C THR A 40 -3.79 3.02 -3.70
N ALA A 41 -4.87 3.59 -3.19
CA ALA A 41 -6.24 3.14 -3.42
C ALA A 41 -7.20 4.33 -3.55
N PRO A 42 -7.08 5.17 -4.60
CA PRO A 42 -7.84 6.41 -4.75
C PRO A 42 -9.36 6.18 -4.77
N PHE A 43 -9.82 5.07 -5.34
CA PHE A 43 -11.24 4.70 -5.39
C PHE A 43 -11.94 4.65 -4.03
N LEU A 44 -11.19 4.43 -2.92
CA LEU A 44 -11.77 4.45 -1.57
C LEU A 44 -12.16 5.86 -1.15
N PHE A 45 -11.51 6.88 -1.70
CA PHE A 45 -11.89 8.28 -1.51
C PHE A 45 -13.09 8.61 -2.39
N ASP A 46 -13.11 8.18 -3.66
CA ASP A 46 -14.27 8.35 -4.54
C ASP A 46 -15.55 7.81 -3.87
N GLU A 47 -15.51 6.57 -3.34
CA GLU A 47 -16.62 5.98 -2.59
C GLU A 47 -17.10 6.82 -1.40
N LEU A 48 -16.22 7.59 -0.75
CA LEU A 48 -16.59 8.43 0.39
C LEU A 48 -17.31 9.71 -0.06
N PHE A 49 -16.83 10.35 -1.12
CA PHE A 49 -17.43 11.56 -1.67
C PHE A 49 -18.78 11.25 -2.33
N GLU A 50 -18.89 10.15 -3.07
CA GLU A 50 -20.13 9.66 -3.67
C GLU A 50 -21.27 9.45 -2.67
N LEU A 51 -20.96 9.11 -1.38
CA LEU A 51 -21.97 8.99 -0.33
C LEU A 51 -22.73 10.30 -0.03
N PHE A 52 -22.22 11.42 -0.49
CA PHE A 52 -22.78 12.76 -0.29
C PHE A 52 -23.07 13.47 -1.61
N ASP A 53 -23.16 12.72 -2.71
CA ASP A 53 -23.38 13.23 -4.07
C ASP A 53 -22.30 14.26 -4.52
N GLU A 54 -21.08 14.11 -3.97
CA GLU A 54 -19.93 14.96 -4.27
C GLU A 54 -18.89 14.21 -5.12
N LYS A 55 -18.08 14.97 -5.86
CA LYS A 55 -16.97 14.43 -6.65
C LYS A 55 -15.65 14.68 -5.91
N LEU A 56 -14.83 13.65 -5.79
CA LEU A 56 -13.49 13.77 -5.22
C LEU A 56 -12.66 14.87 -5.88
N THR A 57 -12.74 14.98 -7.21
CA THR A 57 -11.97 15.94 -8.01
C THR A 57 -12.30 17.41 -7.76
N ASP A 58 -13.44 17.70 -7.13
CA ASP A 58 -13.83 19.07 -6.75
C ASP A 58 -13.12 19.52 -5.46
N HIS A 59 -12.53 18.57 -4.71
CA HIS A 59 -11.91 18.80 -3.41
C HIS A 59 -10.43 18.46 -3.37
N LEU A 60 -9.99 17.40 -4.08
CA LEU A 60 -8.64 16.87 -4.04
C LEU A 60 -8.10 16.63 -5.46
N GLU A 61 -6.83 16.95 -5.64
CA GLU A 61 -6.10 16.66 -6.88
C GLU A 61 -5.07 15.57 -6.61
N PHE A 62 -5.26 14.40 -7.23
CA PHE A 62 -4.31 13.29 -7.17
C PHE A 62 -3.46 13.25 -8.45
N VAL A 63 -2.15 13.38 -8.28
CA VAL A 63 -1.17 13.32 -9.37
C VAL A 63 -0.49 11.94 -9.35
N PRO A 64 -0.53 11.17 -10.46
CA PRO A 64 0.16 9.89 -10.53
C PRO A 64 1.67 10.07 -10.46
N LEU A 65 2.34 9.19 -9.72
CA LEU A 65 3.79 9.20 -9.56
C LEU A 65 4.46 8.27 -10.57
N ASP A 66 5.61 8.68 -11.13
CA ASP A 66 6.56 7.86 -11.83
C ASP A 66 7.97 8.45 -11.67
N PRO A 67 8.89 7.77 -10.99
CA PRO A 67 8.72 6.45 -10.35
C PRO A 67 7.78 6.50 -9.14
N TYR A 68 7.18 5.35 -8.78
CA TYR A 68 6.44 5.20 -7.53
C TYR A 68 7.36 5.42 -6.33
N TYR A 69 8.55 4.78 -6.37
CA TYR A 69 9.58 4.91 -5.35
C TYR A 69 10.95 4.93 -6.00
N ARG A 70 11.83 5.78 -5.51
CA ARG A 70 13.25 5.81 -5.85
C ARG A 70 14.06 5.38 -4.64
N PHE A 71 14.85 4.32 -4.81
CA PHE A 71 15.73 3.78 -3.79
C PHE A 71 17.14 4.24 -4.03
N HIS A 72 17.77 4.79 -3.00
CA HIS A 72 19.20 5.08 -2.96
C HIS A 72 19.85 4.10 -2.01
N PHE A 73 20.73 3.27 -2.51
CA PHE A 73 21.42 2.26 -1.72
C PHE A 73 22.76 2.78 -1.19
N ALA A 74 23.28 2.13 -0.14
CA ALA A 74 24.52 2.55 0.51
C ALA A 74 25.78 2.44 -0.38
N ASP A 75 25.74 1.61 -1.42
CA ASP A 75 26.79 1.47 -2.43
C ASP A 75 26.76 2.56 -3.52
N GLY A 76 25.83 3.52 -3.40
CA GLY A 76 25.62 4.59 -4.38
C GLY A 76 24.74 4.20 -5.57
N SER A 77 24.34 2.93 -5.69
CA SER A 77 23.41 2.50 -6.73
C SER A 77 21.99 3.01 -6.47
N GLN A 78 21.20 3.08 -7.55
CA GLN A 78 19.86 3.61 -7.52
C GLN A 78 18.91 2.69 -8.28
N PHE A 79 17.73 2.43 -7.73
CA PHE A 79 16.68 1.63 -8.33
C PHE A 79 15.36 2.42 -8.34
N ASP A 80 14.75 2.53 -9.50
CA ASP A 80 13.44 3.16 -9.70
C ASP A 80 12.35 2.10 -9.84
N TYR A 81 11.43 2.06 -8.89
CA TYR A 81 10.21 1.29 -9.03
C TYR A 81 9.21 2.09 -9.85
N ARG A 82 9.14 1.76 -11.16
CA ARG A 82 8.44 2.56 -12.17
C ARG A 82 6.95 2.23 -12.22
N ALA A 83 6.16 3.14 -12.80
CA ALA A 83 4.72 2.97 -12.97
C ALA A 83 4.38 1.82 -13.93
N SER A 84 5.15 1.65 -15.01
CA SER A 84 4.98 0.52 -15.94
C SER A 84 5.72 -0.73 -15.45
N ILE A 85 5.15 -1.91 -15.74
CA ILE A 85 5.80 -3.20 -15.44
C ILE A 85 7.07 -3.33 -16.27
N GLU A 86 7.04 -2.97 -17.56
CA GLU A 86 8.19 -3.10 -18.47
C GLU A 86 9.37 -2.24 -18.04
N ASP A 87 9.11 -0.99 -17.63
CA ASP A 87 10.18 -0.12 -17.13
C ASP A 87 10.75 -0.64 -15.80
N THR A 88 9.90 -1.18 -14.92
CA THR A 88 10.35 -1.84 -13.69
C THR A 88 11.20 -3.08 -13.98
N LEU A 89 10.82 -3.90 -14.96
CA LEU A 89 11.62 -5.06 -15.38
C LEU A 89 12.97 -4.61 -15.96
N THR A 90 12.99 -3.51 -16.70
CA THR A 90 14.21 -2.91 -17.22
C THR A 90 15.15 -2.47 -16.08
N GLU A 91 14.61 -1.81 -15.07
CA GLU A 91 15.36 -1.44 -13.87
C GLU A 91 15.87 -2.67 -13.09
N ILE A 92 15.05 -3.72 -12.92
CA ILE A 92 15.46 -4.96 -12.24
C ILE A 92 16.62 -5.63 -13.00
N ARG A 93 16.56 -5.71 -14.34
CA ARG A 93 17.60 -6.33 -15.17
C ARG A 93 18.96 -5.65 -15.04
N ARG A 94 19.03 -4.38 -14.66
CA ARG A 94 20.30 -3.70 -14.35
C ARG A 94 21.03 -4.33 -13.16
N PHE A 95 20.30 -4.98 -12.26
CA PHE A 95 20.84 -5.65 -11.07
C PHE A 95 20.90 -7.18 -11.24
N SER A 96 19.87 -7.76 -11.85
CA SER A 96 19.76 -9.23 -12.01
C SER A 96 18.74 -9.59 -13.09
N ASN A 97 19.19 -10.28 -14.15
CA ASN A 97 18.28 -10.78 -15.17
C ASN A 97 17.30 -11.83 -14.64
N ASP A 98 17.76 -12.70 -13.74
CA ASP A 98 16.93 -13.76 -13.13
C ASP A 98 15.79 -13.20 -12.29
N ASP A 99 15.99 -12.04 -11.68
CA ASP A 99 14.97 -11.42 -10.80
C ASP A 99 13.82 -10.77 -11.56
N ALA A 100 13.98 -10.55 -12.88
CA ALA A 100 12.86 -10.08 -13.72
C ALA A 100 11.71 -11.10 -13.73
N ASP A 101 12.00 -12.38 -13.96
CA ASP A 101 10.99 -13.46 -13.88
C ASP A 101 10.52 -13.68 -12.44
N GLY A 102 11.42 -13.52 -11.47
CA GLY A 102 11.10 -13.57 -10.05
C GLY A 102 10.07 -12.52 -9.65
N TYR A 103 10.22 -11.30 -10.15
CA TYR A 103 9.27 -10.21 -9.90
C TYR A 103 7.88 -10.51 -10.47
N LEU A 104 7.77 -11.04 -11.69
CA LEU A 104 6.47 -11.41 -12.26
C LEU A 104 5.76 -12.49 -11.42
N LYS A 105 6.52 -13.47 -10.89
CA LYS A 105 5.99 -14.49 -9.98
C LYS A 105 5.55 -13.90 -8.64
N LEU A 106 6.32 -12.95 -8.09
CA LEU A 106 5.95 -12.21 -6.89
C LEU A 106 4.65 -11.43 -7.11
N LEU A 107 4.50 -10.78 -8.26
CA LEU A 107 3.30 -10.02 -8.62
C LEU A 107 2.07 -10.92 -8.76
N ASP A 108 2.20 -12.10 -9.40
CA ASP A 108 1.11 -13.10 -9.48
C ASP A 108 0.70 -13.62 -8.09
N GLN A 109 1.68 -13.91 -7.23
CA GLN A 109 1.42 -14.28 -5.84
C GLN A 109 0.68 -13.16 -5.10
N SER A 110 1.12 -11.92 -5.27
CA SER A 110 0.52 -10.73 -4.65
C SER A 110 -0.92 -10.51 -5.12
N LYS A 111 -1.20 -10.78 -6.40
CA LYS A 111 -2.56 -10.76 -6.96
C LYS A 111 -3.47 -11.77 -6.25
N LYS A 112 -2.99 -13.00 -6.04
CA LYS A 112 -3.76 -14.04 -5.34
C LYS A 112 -4.07 -13.64 -3.90
N VAL A 113 -3.11 -13.04 -3.21
CA VAL A 113 -3.32 -12.50 -1.85
C VAL A 113 -4.33 -11.34 -1.87
N TYR A 114 -4.21 -10.42 -2.82
CA TYR A 114 -5.14 -9.30 -3.01
C TYR A 114 -6.58 -9.79 -3.25
N ASP A 115 -6.78 -10.78 -4.14
CA ASP A 115 -8.11 -11.30 -4.46
C ASP A 115 -8.81 -11.92 -3.23
N VAL A 116 -8.06 -12.50 -2.30
CA VAL A 116 -8.60 -13.04 -1.05
C VAL A 116 -8.70 -11.97 0.04
N ALA A 117 -7.58 -11.32 0.38
CA ALA A 117 -7.51 -10.45 1.54
C ALA A 117 -8.23 -9.12 1.31
N PHE A 118 -8.10 -8.52 0.13
CA PHE A 118 -8.71 -7.22 -0.16
C PHE A 118 -10.14 -7.36 -0.67
N LYS A 119 -10.36 -8.09 -1.78
CA LYS A 119 -11.70 -8.16 -2.38
C LYS A 119 -12.75 -8.89 -1.51
N ARG A 120 -12.34 -9.96 -0.80
CA ARG A 120 -13.31 -10.78 -0.05
C ARG A 120 -13.43 -10.38 1.40
N LEU A 121 -12.36 -9.87 2.04
CA LEU A 121 -12.30 -9.72 3.48
C LEU A 121 -12.34 -8.28 3.96
N VAL A 122 -11.97 -7.29 3.14
CA VAL A 122 -11.90 -5.88 3.55
C VAL A 122 -13.25 -5.32 4.07
N HIS A 123 -14.36 -5.79 3.50
CA HIS A 123 -15.71 -5.35 3.89
C HIS A 123 -16.38 -6.23 4.95
N ARG A 124 -15.69 -7.26 5.44
CA ARG A 124 -16.28 -8.19 6.43
C ARG A 124 -15.76 -7.88 7.82
N PRO A 125 -16.64 -7.57 8.77
CA PRO A 125 -16.24 -7.45 10.16
C PRO A 125 -15.88 -8.83 10.73
N PHE A 126 -14.71 -8.93 11.36
CA PHE A 126 -14.29 -10.13 12.09
C PHE A 126 -14.76 -10.04 13.54
N THR A 127 -16.05 -10.24 13.77
CA THR A 127 -16.66 -10.13 15.12
C THR A 127 -16.54 -11.41 15.94
N ARG A 128 -16.34 -12.56 15.25
CA ARG A 128 -16.25 -13.88 15.89
C ARG A 128 -14.99 -14.58 15.45
N ILE A 129 -14.38 -15.34 16.36
CA ILE A 129 -13.14 -16.11 16.08
C ILE A 129 -13.35 -17.13 14.93
N TRP A 130 -14.55 -17.64 14.77
CA TRP A 130 -14.91 -18.55 13.68
C TRP A 130 -14.85 -17.91 12.29
N ASP A 131 -15.08 -16.60 12.20
CA ASP A 131 -15.00 -15.87 10.93
C ASP A 131 -13.53 -15.77 10.46
N MET A 132 -12.60 -15.67 11.41
CA MET A 132 -11.17 -15.76 11.14
C MET A 132 -10.74 -17.21 10.82
N ALA A 133 -11.21 -18.18 11.59
CA ALA A 133 -10.85 -19.59 11.41
C ALA A 133 -11.20 -20.11 10.01
N LYS A 134 -12.33 -19.70 9.44
CA LYS A 134 -12.73 -20.04 8.07
C LYS A 134 -11.75 -19.54 6.99
N GLN A 135 -10.95 -18.51 7.29
CA GLN A 135 -9.98 -17.96 6.32
C GLN A 135 -8.61 -18.66 6.40
N VAL A 136 -8.35 -19.40 7.47
CA VAL A 136 -7.05 -20.06 7.72
C VAL A 136 -6.62 -20.94 6.54
N PRO A 137 -7.46 -21.80 5.93
CA PRO A 137 -7.03 -22.63 4.80
C PRO A 137 -6.53 -21.79 3.62
N ALA A 138 -7.25 -20.72 3.26
CA ALA A 138 -6.83 -19.81 2.17
C ALA A 138 -5.52 -19.11 2.50
N LEU A 139 -5.35 -18.63 3.73
CA LEU A 139 -4.14 -17.97 4.20
C LEU A 139 -2.92 -18.92 4.21
N ILE A 140 -3.12 -20.19 4.53
CA ILE A 140 -2.06 -21.21 4.47
C ILE A 140 -1.65 -21.48 3.01
N ILE A 141 -2.61 -21.70 2.10
CA ILE A 141 -2.35 -21.93 0.67
C ILE A 141 -1.57 -20.75 0.07
N LEU A 142 -1.95 -19.52 0.44
CA LEU A 142 -1.30 -18.29 0.00
C LEU A 142 0.03 -18.01 0.73
N LYS A 143 0.43 -18.87 1.67
CA LYS A 143 1.66 -18.74 2.48
C LYS A 143 1.70 -17.44 3.29
N CYS A 144 0.54 -16.91 3.69
CA CYS A 144 0.44 -15.67 4.47
C CYS A 144 1.00 -15.80 5.90
N TYR A 145 1.32 -17.02 6.36
CA TYR A 145 2.06 -17.27 7.60
C TYR A 145 3.53 -16.86 7.53
N LYS A 146 4.08 -16.70 6.31
CA LYS A 146 5.41 -16.14 6.11
C LYS A 146 5.44 -14.65 6.41
N THR A 147 6.64 -14.10 6.59
CA THR A 147 6.84 -12.65 6.60
C THR A 147 6.93 -12.10 5.17
N VAL A 148 6.75 -10.78 5.00
CA VAL A 148 6.94 -10.12 3.69
C VAL A 148 8.35 -10.38 3.17
N SER A 149 9.38 -10.24 4.01
CA SER A 149 10.76 -10.53 3.62
C SER A 149 10.95 -11.98 3.15
N GLN A 150 10.36 -12.97 3.85
CA GLN A 150 10.42 -14.36 3.43
C GLN A 150 9.67 -14.62 2.10
N MET A 151 8.56 -13.92 1.87
CA MET A 151 7.82 -14.01 0.60
C MET A 151 8.68 -13.43 -0.54
N VAL A 152 9.20 -12.24 -0.39
CA VAL A 152 10.06 -11.58 -1.37
C VAL A 152 11.30 -12.42 -1.66
N ASN A 153 11.97 -12.94 -0.62
CA ASN A 153 13.17 -13.78 -0.75
C ASN A 153 12.90 -15.12 -1.46
N SER A 154 11.65 -15.60 -1.47
CA SER A 154 11.30 -16.82 -2.20
C SER A 154 11.18 -16.62 -3.71
N HIS A 155 11.11 -15.38 -4.18
CA HIS A 155 10.97 -15.02 -5.59
C HIS A 155 12.18 -14.28 -6.17
N LEU A 156 12.85 -13.45 -5.37
CA LEU A 156 13.95 -12.59 -5.78
C LEU A 156 15.27 -13.07 -5.15
N LYS A 157 16.39 -12.85 -5.85
CA LYS A 157 17.72 -13.31 -5.43
C LYS A 157 18.66 -12.16 -5.06
N HIS A 158 18.65 -11.07 -5.83
CA HIS A 158 19.57 -9.95 -5.64
C HIS A 158 19.27 -9.19 -4.34
N PRO A 159 20.27 -8.94 -3.46
CA PRO A 159 20.03 -8.35 -2.14
C PRO A 159 19.33 -7.00 -2.17
N LEU A 160 19.75 -6.09 -3.05
CA LEU A 160 19.17 -4.75 -3.14
C LEU A 160 17.73 -4.78 -3.69
N ILE A 161 17.45 -5.67 -4.65
CA ILE A 161 16.10 -5.86 -5.18
C ILE A 161 15.18 -6.46 -4.11
N ARG A 162 15.65 -7.42 -3.30
CA ARG A 162 14.92 -7.91 -2.12
C ARG A 162 14.61 -6.80 -1.13
N GLN A 163 15.58 -5.93 -0.87
CA GLN A 163 15.40 -4.79 0.03
C GLN A 163 14.33 -3.84 -0.51
N ALA A 164 14.41 -3.47 -1.79
CA ALA A 164 13.44 -2.58 -2.43
C ALA A 164 12.01 -3.13 -2.36
N PHE A 165 11.80 -4.40 -2.72
CA PHE A 165 10.47 -5.00 -2.72
C PHE A 165 9.96 -5.44 -1.33
N SER A 166 10.77 -5.28 -0.27
CA SER A 166 10.33 -5.54 1.11
C SER A 166 9.81 -4.32 1.86
N ILE A 167 9.71 -3.15 1.23
CA ILE A 167 9.38 -1.90 1.94
C ILE A 167 7.91 -1.76 2.34
N HIS A 168 6.98 -2.42 1.67
CA HIS A 168 5.54 -2.17 1.82
C HIS A 168 5.01 -2.22 3.26
N PRO A 169 5.51 -3.07 4.17
CA PRO A 169 5.14 -2.99 5.58
C PRO A 169 5.43 -1.64 6.24
N LEU A 170 6.40 -0.88 5.74
CA LEU A 170 6.72 0.45 6.27
C LEU A 170 5.56 1.43 6.10
N LEU A 171 4.73 1.28 5.06
CA LEU A 171 3.53 2.10 4.83
C LEU A 171 2.53 2.02 6.00
N VAL A 172 2.58 0.93 6.77
CA VAL A 172 1.74 0.71 7.96
C VAL A 172 2.55 0.67 9.27
N GLY A 173 3.80 1.15 9.22
CA GLY A 173 4.70 1.15 10.38
C GLY A 173 5.20 -0.24 10.79
N GLY A 174 5.17 -1.21 9.88
CA GLY A 174 5.57 -2.59 10.13
C GLY A 174 7.01 -2.90 9.75
N ASN A 175 7.60 -3.90 10.42
CA ASN A 175 8.92 -4.43 10.08
C ASN A 175 8.76 -5.61 9.10
N PRO A 176 9.38 -5.60 7.89
CA PRO A 176 9.22 -6.64 6.88
C PRO A 176 9.65 -8.05 7.35
N PHE A 177 10.53 -8.15 8.34
CA PHE A 177 10.96 -9.42 8.92
C PHE A 177 9.97 -10.00 9.96
N LYS A 178 8.98 -9.22 10.39
CA LYS A 178 7.98 -9.61 11.39
C LYS A 178 6.54 -9.50 10.89
N THR A 179 6.30 -8.70 9.86
CA THR A 179 4.97 -8.45 9.30
C THR A 179 4.57 -9.57 8.35
N THR A 180 3.34 -10.05 8.50
CA THR A 180 2.77 -11.12 7.66
C THR A 180 2.80 -10.80 6.16
N ALA A 181 3.01 -11.81 5.34
CA ALA A 181 3.03 -11.71 3.89
C ALA A 181 1.67 -11.29 3.26
N ILE A 182 0.60 -11.15 4.04
CA ILE A 182 -0.65 -10.52 3.58
C ILE A 182 -0.37 -9.16 2.97
N TYR A 183 0.55 -8.37 3.55
CA TYR A 183 0.90 -7.04 3.04
C TYR A 183 1.60 -7.05 1.68
N SER A 184 2.01 -8.21 1.16
CA SER A 184 2.48 -8.33 -0.23
C SER A 184 1.40 -8.00 -1.26
N LEU A 185 0.10 -8.02 -0.87
CA LEU A 185 -1.00 -7.57 -1.72
C LEU A 185 -0.79 -6.15 -2.28
N ILE A 186 -0.03 -5.31 -1.57
CA ILE A 186 0.23 -3.92 -1.95
C ILE A 186 0.97 -3.85 -3.30
N HIS A 187 1.89 -4.79 -3.59
CA HIS A 187 2.54 -4.85 -4.92
C HIS A 187 1.54 -4.90 -6.06
N TYR A 188 0.48 -5.70 -5.91
CA TYR A 188 -0.56 -5.79 -6.92
C TYR A 188 -1.52 -4.59 -6.88
N LEU A 189 -1.82 -4.07 -5.70
CA LEU A 189 -2.67 -2.88 -5.51
C LEU A 189 -2.08 -1.68 -6.28
N GLU A 190 -0.79 -1.42 -6.12
CA GLU A 190 -0.06 -0.34 -6.80
C GLU A 190 -0.05 -0.52 -8.32
N ARG A 191 0.09 -1.77 -8.82
CA ARG A 191 0.01 -2.06 -10.25
C ARG A 191 -1.38 -1.86 -10.84
N ARG A 192 -2.40 -2.10 -10.04
CA ARG A 192 -3.79 -1.99 -10.47
C ARG A 192 -4.30 -0.55 -10.47
N TRP A 193 -3.93 0.23 -9.46
CA TRP A 193 -4.51 1.54 -9.16
C TRP A 193 -3.51 2.69 -9.22
N CYS A 194 -2.25 2.39 -9.48
CA CYS A 194 -1.13 3.33 -9.43
C CYS A 194 -0.84 3.86 -8.01
N VAL A 195 0.17 4.71 -7.92
CA VAL A 195 0.54 5.44 -6.72
C VAL A 195 0.41 6.92 -7.02
N PHE A 196 -0.24 7.66 -6.14
CA PHE A 196 -0.52 9.07 -6.32
C PHE A 196 0.04 9.91 -5.18
N PHE A 197 0.31 11.16 -5.50
CA PHE A 197 0.53 12.23 -4.54
C PHE A 197 -0.70 13.11 -4.50
N CYS A 198 -1.11 13.56 -3.30
CA CYS A 198 -2.18 14.52 -3.14
C CYS A 198 -1.60 15.94 -3.18
N MET A 199 -2.01 16.76 -4.13
CA MET A 199 -1.53 18.13 -4.26
C MET A 199 -1.97 18.96 -3.04
N GLY A 200 -1.02 19.71 -2.48
CA GLY A 200 -1.23 20.46 -1.26
C GLY A 200 -0.91 19.70 0.04
N GLY A 201 -0.56 18.42 -0.05
CA GLY A 201 -0.31 17.52 1.08
C GLY A 201 -1.54 16.70 1.48
N THR A 202 -1.37 15.80 2.44
CA THR A 202 -2.46 14.92 2.94
C THR A 202 -3.12 15.43 4.19
#